data_09e23cf7703fe9af39471ed8bdeddbae
#
_entry.id   09e23cf7703fe9af39471ed8bdeddbae
#
_cell.length_a   1.000
_cell.length_b   1.000
_cell.length_c   1.000
_cell.angle_alpha   90.00
_cell.angle_beta   90.00
_cell.angle_gamma   90.00
#
_symmetry.space_group_name_H-M   'P 1'
#
loop_
_entity.id
_entity.type
_entity.pdbx_description
1 polymer ?
#
loop_
_entity_poly.entity_id
_entity_poly.type
_entity_poly.pdbx_seq_one_letter_code
_entity_poly.pdbx_strand_id
1 'polypeptide(L)'
;YLVYMLGFIPGFTYLGGMDPRIATPRLSSPRTLIPAGSVGIAGEQTGTYPSDSPGGWQIIGRTPVTMYDMSKAQAALLKAGDYVRYVPIDESEFHRIKALGTDYVPVIREVEVGDLRGVK
;
A
#
# COMPACT_ATOMS: atom_id res chain seq x y z
N TYR A 1 9.42 3.11 1.76
CA TYR A 1 8.96 2.20 2.81
C TYR A 1 9.33 0.77 2.50
N LEU A 2 9.74 0.04 3.51
CA LEU A 2 10.08 -1.38 3.37
C LEU A 2 8.84 -2.25 3.64
N VAL A 3 8.53 -3.14 2.71
CA VAL A 3 7.55 -4.22 2.94
C VAL A 3 8.22 -5.26 3.84
N TYR A 4 7.86 -5.33 5.10
CA TYR A 4 8.46 -6.30 6.00
C TYR A 4 7.60 -7.53 6.24
N MET A 5 6.30 -7.46 5.98
CA MET A 5 5.46 -8.65 5.95
C MET A 5 4.15 -8.38 5.20
N LEU A 6 3.52 -9.48 4.74
CA LEU A 6 2.16 -9.49 4.25
C LEU A 6 1.32 -10.33 5.22
N GLY A 7 0.10 -9.91 5.48
CA GLY A 7 -0.75 -10.65 6.42
C GLY A 7 -2.12 -10.01 6.55
N PHE A 8 -2.90 -10.47 7.50
CA PHE A 8 -4.28 -10.06 7.76
C PHE A 8 -5.24 -10.53 6.66
N ILE A 9 -5.12 -9.98 5.44
CA ILE A 9 -5.86 -10.43 4.25
C ILE A 9 -4.88 -10.56 3.08
N PRO A 10 -5.19 -11.38 2.06
CA PRO A 10 -4.28 -11.57 0.93
C PRO A 10 -3.92 -10.25 0.24
N GLY A 11 -2.61 -10.00 0.11
CA GLY A 11 -2.09 -8.80 -0.53
C GLY A 11 -1.98 -7.57 0.37
N PHE A 12 -2.41 -7.62 1.62
CA PHE A 12 -2.20 -6.54 2.57
C PHE A 12 -0.73 -6.46 2.97
N THR A 13 -0.14 -5.29 2.82
CA THR A 13 1.27 -5.06 3.13
C THR A 13 1.43 -4.24 4.39
N TYR A 14 2.35 -4.66 5.24
CA TYR A 14 2.80 -3.88 6.39
C TYR A 14 4.11 -3.21 6.01
N LEU A 15 4.10 -1.87 5.96
CA LEU A 15 5.23 -1.06 5.53
C LEU A 15 5.87 -0.36 6.71
N GLY A 16 7.18 -0.50 6.83
CA GLY A 16 7.99 0.19 7.83
C GLY A 16 8.74 1.38 7.27
N GLY A 17 9.36 2.15 8.16
CA GLY A 17 10.17 3.32 7.79
C GLY A 17 9.38 4.61 7.67
N MET A 18 8.15 4.63 8.15
CA MET A 18 7.34 5.85 8.18
C MET A 18 7.91 6.84 9.21
N ASP A 19 7.87 8.13 8.87
CA ASP A 19 8.29 9.20 9.78
C ASP A 19 7.46 9.14 11.06
N PRO A 20 8.09 8.98 12.24
CA PRO A 20 7.36 8.86 13.50
C PRO A 20 6.53 10.09 13.87
N ARG A 21 6.80 11.24 13.25
CA ARG A 21 6.00 12.46 13.47
C ARG A 21 4.56 12.35 13.01
N ILE A 22 4.27 11.45 12.06
CA ILE A 22 2.91 11.21 11.57
C ILE A 22 2.29 9.93 12.12
N ALA A 23 2.99 9.25 13.03
CA ALA A 23 2.46 8.05 13.66
C ALA A 23 1.14 8.36 14.39
N THR A 24 0.14 7.52 14.16
CA THR A 24 -1.22 7.75 14.68
C THR A 24 -1.82 6.41 15.10
N PRO A 25 -2.40 6.30 16.30
CA PRO A 25 -3.03 5.07 16.75
C PRO A 25 -4.23 4.69 15.87
N ARG A 26 -4.55 3.40 15.87
CA ARG A 26 -5.79 2.91 15.25
C ARG A 26 -7.00 3.58 15.88
N LEU A 27 -8.11 3.61 15.13
CA LEU A 27 -9.41 4.03 15.66
C LEU A 27 -9.79 3.14 16.84
N SER A 28 -10.41 3.72 17.87
CA SER A 28 -10.96 2.98 19.02
C SER A 28 -12.11 2.06 18.61
N SER A 29 -12.89 2.45 17.60
CA SER A 29 -13.92 1.62 16.98
C SER A 29 -13.59 1.41 15.51
N PRO A 30 -13.33 0.17 15.06
CA PRO A 30 -13.04 -0.10 13.65
C PRO A 30 -14.22 0.28 12.75
N ARG A 31 -13.89 0.73 11.53
CA ARG A 31 -14.88 0.92 10.49
C ARG A 31 -15.44 -0.43 10.05
N THR A 32 -16.72 -0.48 9.71
CA THR A 32 -17.35 -1.70 9.19
C THR A 32 -16.91 -1.99 7.75
N LEU A 33 -16.57 -0.94 6.99
CA LEU A 33 -16.09 -1.08 5.62
C LEU A 33 -15.00 -0.04 5.33
N ILE A 34 -13.85 -0.55 4.88
CA ILE A 34 -12.78 0.24 4.28
C ILE A 34 -12.69 -0.21 2.81
N PRO A 35 -12.84 0.72 1.85
CA PRO A 35 -12.80 0.36 0.43
C PRO A 35 -11.40 -0.14 0.01
N ALA A 36 -11.38 -1.07 -0.95
CA ALA A 36 -10.16 -1.50 -1.61
C ALA A 36 -9.36 -0.30 -2.15
N GLY A 37 -8.05 -0.36 -2.02
CA GLY A 37 -7.17 0.73 -2.44
C GLY A 37 -6.94 1.80 -1.38
N SER A 38 -7.62 1.75 -0.24
CA SER A 38 -7.40 2.70 0.84
C SER A 38 -6.01 2.56 1.41
N VAL A 39 -5.33 3.69 1.58
CA VAL A 39 -4.00 3.77 2.21
C VAL A 39 -4.19 4.29 3.62
N GLY A 40 -3.63 3.58 4.60
CA GLY A 40 -3.84 3.89 6.00
C GLY A 40 -2.57 3.95 6.83
N ILE A 41 -2.73 4.49 8.02
CA ILE A 41 -1.70 4.56 9.06
C ILE A 41 -2.23 3.89 10.33
N ALA A 42 -1.39 3.11 10.98
CA ALA A 42 -1.66 2.56 12.31
C ALA A 42 -0.35 2.49 13.10
N GLY A 43 -0.28 3.24 14.20
CA GLY A 43 0.97 3.41 14.94
C GLY A 43 2.05 3.99 14.03
N GLU A 44 3.17 3.31 13.91
CA GLU A 44 4.29 3.71 13.04
C GLU A 44 4.29 2.99 11.68
N GLN A 45 3.19 2.33 11.33
CA GLN A 45 3.06 1.54 10.13
C GLN A 45 2.13 2.21 9.13
N THR A 46 2.38 1.98 7.85
CA THR A 46 1.45 2.30 6.78
C THR A 46 1.18 1.06 5.95
N GLY A 47 0.10 1.07 5.20
CA GLY A 47 -0.28 -0.06 4.35
C GLY A 47 -1.43 0.28 3.45
N THR A 48 -1.69 -0.63 2.51
CA THR A 48 -2.76 -0.49 1.53
C THR A 48 -3.70 -1.68 1.62
N TYR A 49 -5.00 -1.39 1.71
CA TYR A 49 -6.04 -2.42 1.73
C TYR A 49 -6.25 -2.96 0.31
N PRO A 50 -5.98 -4.25 0.06
CA PRO A 50 -6.13 -4.82 -1.28
C PRO A 50 -7.58 -5.12 -1.66
N SER A 51 -8.47 -5.21 -0.69
CA SER A 51 -9.88 -5.50 -0.88
C SER A 51 -10.73 -4.79 0.16
N ASP A 52 -12.03 -4.71 -0.06
CA ASP A 52 -12.96 -4.17 0.92
C ASP A 52 -12.89 -5.00 2.20
N SER A 53 -12.73 -4.36 3.35
CA SER A 53 -12.67 -5.05 4.63
C SER A 53 -13.00 -4.11 5.79
N PRO A 54 -13.39 -4.64 6.96
CA PRO A 54 -13.40 -3.83 8.18
C PRO A 54 -11.97 -3.55 8.63
N GLY A 55 -11.80 -2.48 9.38
CA GLY A 55 -10.50 -2.15 9.96
C GLY A 55 -10.45 -0.83 10.69
N GLY A 56 -9.44 -0.68 11.53
CA GLY A 56 -9.29 0.49 12.41
C GLY A 56 -8.14 1.43 12.03
N TRP A 57 -7.54 1.26 10.88
CA TRP A 57 -6.47 2.15 10.44
C TRP A 57 -7.00 3.52 10.05
N GLN A 58 -6.20 4.56 10.28
CA GLN A 58 -6.52 5.92 9.87
C GLN A 58 -6.30 6.04 8.37
N ILE A 59 -7.34 6.32 7.60
CA ILE A 59 -7.27 6.40 6.14
C ILE A 59 -6.76 7.78 5.73
N ILE A 60 -5.66 7.79 4.99
CA ILE A 60 -4.98 9.02 4.55
C ILE A 60 -4.94 9.19 3.04
N GLY A 61 -5.29 8.18 2.28
CA GLY A 61 -5.23 8.24 0.83
C GLY A 61 -5.87 7.03 0.17
N ARG A 62 -5.73 6.99 -1.12
CA ARG A 62 -6.24 5.90 -1.94
C ARG A 62 -5.35 5.67 -3.16
N THR A 63 -5.13 4.41 -3.50
CA THR A 63 -4.43 4.03 -4.73
C THR A 63 -5.38 3.35 -5.71
N PRO A 64 -5.25 3.63 -7.02
CA PRO A 64 -5.99 2.90 -8.06
C PRO A 64 -5.34 1.57 -8.42
N VAL A 65 -4.16 1.27 -7.89
CA VAL A 65 -3.39 0.07 -8.24
C VAL A 65 -4.01 -1.16 -7.59
N THR A 66 -4.16 -2.23 -8.39
CA THR A 66 -4.63 -3.52 -7.88
C THR A 66 -3.49 -4.22 -7.15
N MET A 67 -3.69 -4.48 -5.85
CA MET A 67 -2.66 -5.05 -4.99
C MET A 67 -2.65 -6.58 -4.99
N TYR A 68 -3.76 -7.21 -5.37
CA TYR A 68 -3.90 -8.66 -5.33
C TYR A 68 -4.77 -9.14 -6.48
N ASP A 69 -4.26 -10.11 -7.26
CA ASP A 69 -4.99 -10.71 -8.38
C ASP A 69 -4.67 -12.21 -8.44
N MET A 70 -5.63 -13.02 -8.08
CA MET A 70 -5.50 -14.50 -8.04
C MET A 70 -5.22 -15.11 -9.41
N SER A 71 -5.55 -14.42 -10.50
CA SER A 71 -5.32 -14.92 -11.86
C SER A 71 -3.86 -14.87 -12.28
N LYS A 72 -3.01 -14.14 -11.54
CA LYS A 72 -1.59 -13.98 -11.86
C LYS A 72 -0.74 -14.99 -11.11
N ALA A 73 0.41 -15.36 -11.70
CA ALA A 73 1.37 -16.27 -11.08
C ALA A 73 1.88 -15.72 -9.74
N GLN A 74 2.15 -14.41 -9.68
CA GLN A 74 2.40 -13.71 -8.43
C GLN A 74 1.14 -12.91 -8.08
N ALA A 75 0.26 -13.49 -7.28
CA ALA A 75 -1.04 -12.90 -6.96
C ALA A 75 -0.93 -11.57 -6.21
N ALA A 76 -0.04 -11.48 -5.22
CA ALA A 76 0.24 -10.22 -4.53
C ALA A 76 1.22 -9.39 -5.36
N LEU A 77 0.91 -8.09 -5.54
CA LEU A 77 1.79 -7.17 -6.28
C LEU A 77 3.15 -7.02 -5.61
N LEU A 78 3.17 -6.95 -4.29
CA LEU A 78 4.37 -6.74 -3.49
C LEU A 78 4.72 -8.01 -2.70
N LYS A 79 6.00 -8.12 -2.35
CA LYS A 79 6.50 -9.19 -1.49
C LYS A 79 7.39 -8.62 -0.40
N ALA A 80 7.58 -9.37 0.68
CA ALA A 80 8.47 -8.97 1.76
C ALA A 80 9.89 -8.72 1.22
N GLY A 81 10.50 -7.64 1.63
CA GLY A 81 11.80 -7.18 1.14
C GLY A 81 11.72 -6.14 0.04
N ASP A 82 10.57 -5.96 -0.61
CA ASP A 82 10.39 -4.88 -1.58
C ASP A 82 10.38 -3.52 -0.88
N TYR A 83 10.80 -2.49 -1.61
CA TYR A 83 10.66 -1.10 -1.18
C TYR A 83 9.57 -0.43 -2.00
N VAL A 84 8.73 0.34 -1.33
CA VAL A 84 7.59 1.04 -1.91
C VAL A 84 7.75 2.53 -1.74
N ARG A 85 7.46 3.27 -2.80
CA ARG A 85 7.39 4.72 -2.76
C ARG A 85 5.99 5.15 -3.17
N TYR A 86 5.32 5.92 -2.32
CA TYR A 86 4.06 6.54 -2.68
C TYR A 86 4.32 7.81 -3.48
N VAL A 87 3.69 7.92 -4.63
CA VAL A 87 3.83 9.07 -5.53
C VAL A 87 2.46 9.73 -5.65
N PRO A 88 2.33 11.01 -5.26
CA PRO A 88 1.08 11.74 -5.44
C PRO A 88 0.71 11.83 -6.92
N ILE A 89 -0.56 11.59 -7.23
CA ILE A 89 -1.09 11.71 -8.57
C ILE A 89 -2.38 12.54 -8.55
N ASP A 90 -2.74 13.11 -9.70
CA ASP A 90 -4.00 13.83 -9.84
C ASP A 90 -5.17 12.86 -10.12
N GLU A 91 -6.38 13.40 -10.13
CA GLU A 91 -7.59 12.62 -10.34
C GLU A 91 -7.64 11.96 -11.72
N SER A 92 -7.18 12.65 -12.75
CA SER A 92 -7.09 12.10 -14.11
C SER A 92 -6.23 10.85 -14.16
N GLU A 93 -5.04 10.93 -13.58
CA GLU A 93 -4.10 9.81 -13.52
C GLU A 93 -4.66 8.66 -12.67
N PHE A 94 -5.35 8.97 -11.57
CA PHE A 94 -6.02 7.97 -10.75
C PHE A 94 -7.02 7.16 -11.58
N HIS A 95 -7.89 7.82 -12.33
CA HIS A 95 -8.89 7.14 -13.14
C HIS A 95 -8.28 6.38 -14.32
N ARG A 96 -7.20 6.90 -14.90
CA ARG A 96 -6.47 6.21 -15.98
C ARG A 96 -5.90 4.88 -15.48
N ILE A 97 -5.24 4.88 -14.36
CA ILE A 97 -4.64 3.66 -13.78
C ILE A 97 -5.73 2.68 -13.36
N LYS A 98 -6.79 3.18 -12.75
CA LYS A 98 -7.91 2.34 -12.32
C LYS A 98 -8.58 1.63 -13.50
N ALA A 99 -8.73 2.32 -14.62
CA ALA A 99 -9.30 1.75 -15.85
C ALA A 99 -8.44 0.63 -16.44
N LEU A 100 -7.11 0.70 -16.28
CA LEU A 100 -6.20 -0.35 -16.70
C LEU A 100 -6.29 -1.60 -15.79
N GLY A 101 -6.72 -1.43 -14.54
CA GLY A 101 -6.85 -2.53 -13.59
C GLY A 101 -5.55 -3.31 -13.45
N THR A 102 -5.63 -4.62 -13.65
CA THR A 102 -4.47 -5.51 -13.55
C THR A 102 -3.49 -5.41 -14.72
N ASP A 103 -3.86 -4.70 -15.78
CA ASP A 103 -2.96 -4.44 -16.92
C ASP A 103 -1.97 -3.29 -16.61
N TYR A 104 -2.19 -2.54 -15.55
CA TYR A 104 -1.24 -1.51 -15.13
C TYR A 104 0.05 -2.15 -14.59
N VAL A 105 1.16 -1.68 -15.11
CA VAL A 105 2.50 -2.11 -14.66
C VAL A 105 3.14 -0.95 -13.90
N PRO A 106 3.36 -1.08 -12.59
CA PRO A 106 4.06 -0.05 -11.84
C PRO A 106 5.51 0.07 -12.27
N VAL A 107 6.08 1.24 -12.05
CA VAL A 107 7.51 1.47 -12.32
C VAL A 107 8.32 0.70 -11.29
N ILE A 108 9.14 -0.22 -11.78
CA ILE A 108 9.98 -1.08 -10.95
C ILE A 108 11.43 -0.86 -11.36
N ARG A 109 12.31 -0.72 -10.37
CA ARG A 109 13.75 -0.70 -10.61
C ARG A 109 14.48 -1.41 -9.49
N GLU A 110 15.62 -2.00 -9.81
CA GLU A 110 16.56 -2.49 -8.82
C GLU A 110 17.39 -1.33 -8.28
N VAL A 111 17.66 -1.35 -6.98
CA VAL A 111 18.49 -0.33 -6.33
C VAL A 111 19.60 -1.00 -5.53
N GLU A 112 20.75 -0.37 -5.52
CA GLU A 112 21.87 -0.77 -4.67
C GLU A 112 21.57 -0.37 -3.22
N VAL A 113 22.14 -1.10 -2.26
CA VAL A 113 21.91 -0.82 -0.83
C VAL A 113 22.27 0.64 -0.48
N GLY A 114 23.30 1.19 -1.11
CA GLY A 114 23.69 2.58 -0.91
C GLY A 114 22.65 3.59 -1.36
N ASP A 115 21.84 3.25 -2.36
CA ASP A 115 20.77 4.14 -2.88
C ASP A 115 19.58 4.22 -1.93
N LEU A 116 19.42 3.27 -1.03
CA LEU A 116 18.31 3.22 -0.09
C LEU A 116 18.40 4.27 1.01
N ARG A 117 19.56 4.88 1.20
CA ARG A 117 19.78 5.90 2.23
C ARG A 117 18.89 7.13 2.06
N GLY A 118 18.51 7.46 0.84
CA GLY A 118 17.62 8.57 0.53
C GLY A 118 16.14 8.18 0.43
N VAL A 119 15.82 6.91 0.60
CA VAL A 119 14.46 6.38 0.48
C VAL A 119 13.81 6.38 1.86
N LYS A 120 12.82 7.22 2.04
CA LYS A 120 12.08 7.32 3.30
C LYS A 120 10.58 7.33 3.03
#